data_6d3155b46b1a100545df262c860afd72
#
_entry.id   6d3155b46b1a100545df262c860afd72
#
_cell.length_a   1.000
_cell.length_b   1.000
_cell.length_c   1.000
_cell.angle_alpha   90.00
_cell.angle_beta   90.00
_cell.angle_gamma   90.00
#
_symmetry.space_group_name_H-M   'P 1'
#
loop_
_entity.id
_entity.type
_entity.pdbx_description
1 polymer ?
#
loop_
_entity_poly.entity_id
_entity_poly.type
_entity_poly.pdbx_seq_one_letter_code
_entity_poly.pdbx_strand_id
1 'polypeptide(L)'
;STPLLAAWYAFERLDEATRSYRQTIEALAMAPELGGMVPPGHAERVATLATAMGEQLGLSDTDVRDLEMAALLHHLGQVTLDEPVDERGADPAEVTAVTGAMLREIRPLVAAGEIIAGDVDDPKRRLAVQALRLASEYDDLTARDNVPGDLAVESLRSAPSYVYDERVVVALERVLRDRISAGR
;
A
#
# COMPACT_ATOMS: atom_id res chain seq x y z
N SER A 1 18.94 -40.20 -8.00
CA SER A 1 18.78 -38.76 -7.73
C SER A 1 17.37 -38.21 -8.00
N THR A 2 16.35 -39.06 -7.90
CA THR A 2 14.93 -38.70 -8.09
C THR A 2 14.43 -37.61 -7.11
N PRO A 3 14.86 -37.58 -5.82
CA PRO A 3 14.38 -36.58 -4.86
C PRO A 3 14.81 -35.14 -5.21
N LEU A 4 16.01 -34.96 -5.76
CA LEU A 4 16.52 -33.63 -6.14
C LEU A 4 15.77 -33.04 -7.35
N LEU A 5 15.42 -33.88 -8.31
CA LEU A 5 14.62 -33.46 -9.47
C LEU A 5 13.18 -33.09 -9.05
N ALA A 6 12.60 -33.84 -8.15
CA ALA A 6 11.27 -33.57 -7.61
C ALA A 6 11.26 -32.25 -6.78
N ALA A 7 12.28 -32.05 -5.97
CA ALA A 7 12.45 -30.81 -5.19
C ALA A 7 12.66 -29.59 -6.11
N TRP A 8 13.51 -29.73 -7.15
CA TRP A 8 13.73 -28.68 -8.14
C TRP A 8 12.44 -28.34 -8.91
N TYR A 9 11.71 -29.36 -9.38
CA TYR A 9 10.43 -29.15 -10.07
C TYR A 9 9.40 -28.49 -9.16
N ALA A 10 9.29 -28.91 -7.88
CA ALA A 10 8.39 -28.28 -6.93
C ALA A 10 8.76 -26.81 -6.67
N PHE A 11 10.05 -26.49 -6.60
CA PHE A 11 10.54 -25.12 -6.44
C PHE A 11 10.22 -24.25 -7.67
N GLU A 12 10.44 -24.75 -8.90
CA GLU A 12 10.08 -24.03 -10.11
C GLU A 12 8.56 -23.75 -10.20
N ARG A 13 7.74 -24.73 -9.86
CA ARG A 13 6.29 -24.56 -9.83
C ARG A 13 5.83 -23.54 -8.81
N LEU A 14 6.45 -23.52 -7.64
CA LEU A 14 6.15 -22.52 -6.61
C LEU A 14 6.56 -21.11 -7.06
N ASP A 15 7.71 -20.99 -7.67
CA ASP A 15 8.21 -19.71 -8.19
C ASP A 15 7.33 -19.17 -9.36
N GLU A 16 6.90 -20.04 -10.25
CA GLU A 16 5.96 -19.71 -11.34
C GLU A 16 4.59 -19.25 -10.77
N ALA A 17 4.07 -19.97 -9.78
CA ALA A 17 2.82 -19.62 -9.13
C ALA A 17 2.91 -18.26 -8.41
N THR A 18 4.03 -18.01 -7.73
CA THR A 18 4.28 -16.75 -7.03
C THR A 18 4.37 -15.58 -8.00
N ARG A 19 5.07 -15.76 -9.13
CA ARG A 19 5.14 -14.74 -10.20
C ARG A 19 3.78 -14.45 -10.81
N SER A 20 3.02 -15.48 -11.14
CA SER A 20 1.67 -15.33 -11.70
C SER A 20 0.72 -14.62 -10.74
N TYR A 21 0.79 -14.96 -9.46
CA TYR A 21 0.03 -14.28 -8.41
C TYR A 21 0.38 -12.79 -8.34
N ARG A 22 1.68 -12.45 -8.29
CA ARG A 22 2.13 -11.06 -8.28
C ARG A 22 1.66 -10.27 -9.50
N GLN A 23 1.78 -10.83 -10.70
CA GLN A 23 1.29 -10.21 -11.94
C GLN A 23 -0.22 -9.95 -11.91
N THR A 24 -0.99 -10.86 -11.31
CA THR A 24 -2.44 -10.67 -11.13
C THR A 24 -2.73 -9.51 -10.20
N ILE A 25 -2.02 -9.40 -9.08
CA ILE A 25 -2.17 -8.28 -8.14
C ILE A 25 -1.80 -6.94 -8.80
N GLU A 26 -0.70 -6.88 -9.53
CA GLU A 26 -0.27 -5.69 -10.28
C GLU A 26 -1.32 -5.28 -11.34
N ALA A 27 -1.89 -6.25 -12.06
CA ALA A 27 -2.96 -5.99 -13.01
C ALA A 27 -4.25 -5.45 -12.35
N LEU A 28 -4.62 -6.00 -11.18
CA LEU A 28 -5.77 -5.50 -10.40
C LEU A 28 -5.51 -4.09 -9.83
N ALA A 29 -4.29 -3.80 -9.41
CA ALA A 29 -3.90 -2.48 -8.91
C ALA A 29 -4.03 -1.38 -9.98
N MET A 30 -3.88 -1.75 -11.26
CA MET A 30 -4.04 -0.81 -12.38
C MET A 30 -5.51 -0.49 -12.72
N ALA A 31 -6.48 -1.26 -12.24
CA ALA A 31 -7.88 -1.07 -12.63
C ALA A 31 -8.45 0.32 -12.26
N PRO A 32 -8.24 0.87 -11.04
CA PRO A 32 -8.66 2.22 -10.70
C PRO A 32 -7.93 3.30 -11.51
N GLU A 33 -6.67 3.08 -11.85
CA GLU A 33 -5.87 4.02 -12.66
C GLU A 33 -6.38 4.06 -14.11
N LEU A 34 -6.62 2.89 -14.71
CA LEU A 34 -7.19 2.79 -16.07
C LEU A 34 -8.60 3.36 -16.16
N GLY A 35 -9.36 3.30 -15.06
CA GLY A 35 -10.65 3.96 -14.91
C GLY A 35 -10.57 5.47 -14.71
N GLY A 36 -9.37 6.05 -14.58
CA GLY A 36 -9.17 7.47 -14.32
C GLY A 36 -9.59 7.92 -12.91
N MET A 37 -9.75 6.97 -11.99
CA MET A 37 -10.19 7.22 -10.61
C MET A 37 -9.05 7.71 -9.72
N VAL A 38 -7.81 7.30 -10.03
CA VAL A 38 -6.59 7.71 -9.35
C VAL A 38 -5.50 8.05 -10.37
N PRO A 39 -4.49 8.87 -9.99
CA PRO A 39 -3.39 9.21 -10.91
C PRO A 39 -2.59 7.96 -11.34
N PRO A 40 -2.09 7.93 -12.59
CA PRO A 40 -1.25 6.84 -13.08
C PRO A 40 -0.03 6.59 -12.18
N GLY A 41 0.26 5.32 -11.86
CA GLY A 41 1.37 4.88 -11.01
C GLY A 41 1.19 5.19 -9.52
N HIS A 42 0.01 5.63 -9.09
CA HIS A 42 -0.29 5.92 -7.68
C HIS A 42 -0.07 4.68 -6.80
N ALA A 43 -0.70 3.56 -7.15
CA ALA A 43 -0.61 2.33 -6.35
C ALA A 43 0.84 1.86 -6.17
N GLU A 44 1.66 1.91 -7.23
CA GLU A 44 3.07 1.51 -7.19
C GLU A 44 3.93 2.46 -6.35
N ARG A 45 3.72 3.79 -6.47
CA ARG A 45 4.45 4.77 -5.65
C ARG A 45 4.11 4.63 -4.18
N VAL A 46 2.82 4.47 -3.85
CA VAL A 46 2.35 4.23 -2.47
C VAL A 46 2.92 2.93 -1.92
N ALA A 47 2.88 1.83 -2.69
CA ALA A 47 3.44 0.54 -2.27
C ALA A 47 4.95 0.64 -1.98
N THR A 48 5.70 1.28 -2.89
CA THR A 48 7.14 1.48 -2.72
C THR A 48 7.46 2.33 -1.48
N LEU A 49 6.66 3.34 -1.20
CA LEU A 49 6.87 4.22 -0.05
C LEU A 49 6.48 3.52 1.26
N ALA A 50 5.29 2.93 1.30
CA ALA A 50 4.78 2.24 2.49
C ALA A 50 5.66 1.05 2.89
N THR A 51 6.13 0.25 1.93
CA THR A 51 7.07 -0.87 2.15
C THR A 51 8.36 -0.40 2.79
N ALA A 52 9.00 0.63 2.23
CA ALA A 52 10.22 1.21 2.79
C ALA A 52 10.00 1.79 4.20
N MET A 53 8.84 2.40 4.44
CA MET A 53 8.46 2.85 5.79
C MET A 53 8.24 1.68 6.75
N GLY A 54 7.63 0.58 6.30
CA GLY A 54 7.44 -0.64 7.08
C GLY A 54 8.76 -1.24 7.54
N GLU A 55 9.76 -1.30 6.66
CA GLU A 55 11.12 -1.73 6.97
C GLU A 55 11.78 -0.82 8.01
N GLN A 56 11.68 0.50 7.87
CA GLN A 56 12.18 1.48 8.85
C GLN A 56 11.49 1.39 10.22
N LEU A 57 10.24 0.97 10.24
CA LEU A 57 9.45 0.75 11.46
C LEU A 57 9.76 -0.59 12.13
N GLY A 58 10.58 -1.45 11.49
CA GLY A 58 10.95 -2.77 12.00
C GLY A 58 9.79 -3.76 11.98
N LEU A 59 8.91 -3.66 10.99
CA LEU A 59 7.89 -4.67 10.73
C LEU A 59 8.54 -5.98 10.29
N SER A 60 7.87 -7.12 10.52
CA SER A 60 8.36 -8.40 10.01
C SER A 60 8.25 -8.46 8.48
N ASP A 61 9.04 -9.33 7.84
CA ASP A 61 8.99 -9.55 6.38
C ASP A 61 7.58 -9.95 5.91
N THR A 62 6.79 -10.59 6.77
CA THR A 62 5.41 -10.95 6.48
C THR A 62 4.51 -9.71 6.53
N ASP A 63 4.63 -8.90 7.58
CA ASP A 63 3.83 -7.67 7.69
C ASP A 63 4.19 -6.66 6.59
N VAL A 64 5.45 -6.60 6.17
CA VAL A 64 5.91 -5.76 5.04
C VAL A 64 5.28 -6.24 3.72
N ARG A 65 5.21 -7.55 3.47
CA ARG A 65 4.52 -8.10 2.30
C ARG A 65 3.01 -7.83 2.33
N ASP A 66 2.37 -8.00 3.48
CA ASP A 66 0.95 -7.70 3.65
C ASP A 66 0.66 -6.22 3.42
N LEU A 67 1.56 -5.35 3.88
CA LEU A 67 1.51 -3.90 3.64
C LEU A 67 1.71 -3.55 2.15
N GLU A 68 2.62 -4.21 1.44
CA GLU A 68 2.81 -4.07 0.00
C GLU A 68 1.51 -4.41 -0.74
N MET A 69 0.89 -5.56 -0.43
CA MET A 69 -0.39 -5.97 -1.03
C MET A 69 -1.52 -4.99 -0.70
N ALA A 70 -1.58 -4.53 0.54
CA ALA A 70 -2.54 -3.52 0.94
C ALA A 70 -2.36 -2.22 0.14
N ALA A 71 -1.11 -1.76 -0.01
CA ALA A 71 -0.80 -0.53 -0.74
C ALA A 71 -1.10 -0.62 -2.24
N LEU A 72 -0.84 -1.76 -2.87
CA LEU A 72 -1.20 -1.98 -4.28
C LEU A 72 -2.72 -1.98 -4.51
N LEU A 73 -3.50 -2.49 -3.57
CA LEU A 73 -4.92 -2.77 -3.77
C LEU A 73 -5.87 -1.80 -3.05
N HIS A 74 -5.37 -0.78 -2.34
CA HIS A 74 -6.21 0.04 -1.44
C HIS A 74 -7.32 0.84 -2.15
N HIS A 75 -7.21 1.07 -3.45
CA HIS A 75 -8.22 1.72 -4.27
C HIS A 75 -9.11 0.75 -5.07
N LEU A 76 -8.90 -0.57 -4.94
CA LEU A 76 -9.63 -1.55 -5.76
C LEU A 76 -11.15 -1.44 -5.60
N GLY A 77 -11.63 -1.09 -4.42
CA GLY A 77 -13.06 -0.90 -4.16
C GLY A 77 -13.72 0.21 -4.98
N GLN A 78 -12.96 1.19 -5.47
CA GLN A 78 -13.52 2.26 -6.31
C GLN A 78 -14.19 1.73 -7.57
N VAL A 79 -13.68 0.63 -8.16
CA VAL A 79 -14.25 0.05 -9.38
C VAL A 79 -15.61 -0.60 -9.18
N THR A 80 -16.05 -0.77 -7.93
CA THR A 80 -17.32 -1.40 -7.58
C THR A 80 -18.39 -0.40 -7.08
N LEU A 81 -18.01 0.86 -6.93
CA LEU A 81 -18.95 1.89 -6.50
C LEU A 81 -19.81 2.33 -7.69
N ASP A 82 -21.14 2.26 -7.51
CA ASP A 82 -22.15 2.47 -8.58
C ASP A 82 -22.33 3.94 -9.01
N GLU A 83 -21.84 4.89 -8.25
CA GLU A 83 -21.96 6.30 -8.59
C GLU A 83 -20.77 6.78 -9.42
N PRO A 84 -21.02 7.51 -10.52
CA PRO A 84 -19.96 8.20 -11.21
C PRO A 84 -19.31 9.14 -10.18
N VAL A 85 -18.03 8.90 -9.97
CA VAL A 85 -17.18 9.73 -9.10
C VAL A 85 -17.42 11.18 -9.51
N ASP A 86 -18.05 11.98 -8.66
CA ASP A 86 -18.17 13.41 -8.91
C ASP A 86 -16.78 14.05 -8.97
N GLU A 87 -16.68 15.33 -9.29
CA GLU A 87 -15.40 16.05 -9.37
C GLU A 87 -14.55 15.96 -8.07
N ARG A 88 -15.13 15.45 -6.97
CA ARG A 88 -14.50 15.26 -5.65
C ARG A 88 -14.02 13.84 -5.38
N GLY A 89 -14.36 12.88 -6.23
CA GLY A 89 -14.00 11.46 -6.05
C GLY A 89 -14.96 10.72 -5.10
N ALA A 90 -14.74 9.40 -4.98
CA ALA A 90 -15.46 8.56 -4.01
C ALA A 90 -15.05 8.91 -2.57
N ASP A 91 -15.94 8.69 -1.61
CA ASP A 91 -15.59 8.82 -0.18
C ASP A 91 -14.45 7.85 0.18
N PRO A 92 -13.29 8.34 0.64
CA PRO A 92 -12.17 7.48 1.00
C PRO A 92 -12.52 6.42 2.05
N ALA A 93 -13.43 6.73 2.96
CA ALA A 93 -13.88 5.79 3.98
C ALA A 93 -14.70 4.65 3.38
N GLU A 94 -15.54 4.94 2.39
CA GLU A 94 -16.32 3.94 1.67
C GLU A 94 -15.42 3.04 0.81
N VAL A 95 -14.49 3.62 0.05
CA VAL A 95 -13.48 2.87 -0.72
C VAL A 95 -12.71 1.92 0.19
N THR A 96 -12.22 2.41 1.31
CA THR A 96 -11.47 1.64 2.32
C THR A 96 -12.31 0.47 2.86
N ALA A 97 -13.57 0.72 3.21
CA ALA A 97 -14.46 -0.30 3.76
C ALA A 97 -14.78 -1.40 2.72
N VAL A 98 -15.12 -1.01 1.49
CA VAL A 98 -15.43 -1.94 0.40
C VAL A 98 -14.20 -2.76 0.01
N THR A 99 -13.05 -2.10 -0.20
CA THR A 99 -11.80 -2.79 -0.54
C THR A 99 -11.42 -3.79 0.55
N GLY A 100 -11.43 -3.36 1.81
CA GLY A 100 -11.10 -4.23 2.95
C GLY A 100 -12.03 -5.45 3.04
N ALA A 101 -13.34 -5.27 2.83
CA ALA A 101 -14.31 -6.36 2.82
C ALA A 101 -14.04 -7.36 1.69
N MET A 102 -13.82 -6.87 0.45
CA MET A 102 -13.52 -7.71 -0.71
C MET A 102 -12.26 -8.56 -0.49
N LEU A 103 -11.17 -7.96 0.00
CA LEU A 103 -9.90 -8.68 0.16
C LEU A 103 -9.93 -9.72 1.27
N ARG A 104 -10.74 -9.52 2.31
CA ARG A 104 -10.91 -10.53 3.40
C ARG A 104 -11.55 -11.83 2.93
N GLU A 105 -12.28 -11.83 1.81
CA GLU A 105 -12.83 -13.06 1.22
C GLU A 105 -11.76 -13.90 0.49
N ILE A 106 -10.57 -13.33 0.25
CA ILE A 106 -9.49 -13.96 -0.50
C ILE A 106 -8.37 -14.35 0.48
N ARG A 107 -8.23 -15.64 0.82
CA ARG A 107 -7.30 -16.11 1.86
C ARG A 107 -5.91 -15.46 1.86
N PRO A 108 -5.18 -15.36 0.74
CA PRO A 108 -3.85 -14.73 0.74
C PRO A 108 -3.88 -13.23 1.00
N LEU A 109 -5.05 -12.56 0.94
CA LEU A 109 -5.20 -11.12 1.04
C LEU A 109 -5.93 -10.66 2.32
N VAL A 110 -6.30 -11.59 3.20
CA VAL A 110 -7.02 -11.27 4.45
C VAL A 110 -6.27 -10.20 5.24
N ALA A 111 -4.97 -10.39 5.45
CA ALA A 111 -4.14 -9.45 6.21
C ALA A 111 -4.02 -8.07 5.53
N ALA A 112 -3.92 -8.04 4.21
CA ALA A 112 -3.96 -6.79 3.44
C ALA A 112 -5.32 -6.08 3.59
N GLY A 113 -6.42 -6.83 3.54
CA GLY A 113 -7.77 -6.30 3.76
C GLY A 113 -7.96 -5.72 5.17
N GLU A 114 -7.40 -6.35 6.20
CA GLU A 114 -7.39 -5.84 7.58
C GLU A 114 -6.60 -4.53 7.71
N ILE A 115 -5.43 -4.46 7.07
CA ILE A 115 -4.60 -3.24 7.05
C ILE A 115 -5.36 -2.10 6.36
N ILE A 116 -5.98 -2.33 5.21
CA ILE A 116 -6.77 -1.31 4.50
C ILE A 116 -7.93 -0.83 5.36
N ALA A 117 -8.71 -1.74 5.92
CA ALA A 117 -9.84 -1.39 6.77
C ALA A 117 -9.42 -0.69 8.09
N GLY A 118 -8.17 -0.84 8.50
CA GLY A 118 -7.69 -0.37 9.80
C GLY A 118 -8.17 -1.23 10.97
N ASP A 119 -8.67 -2.43 10.69
CA ASP A 119 -9.23 -3.37 11.65
C ASP A 119 -8.13 -4.34 12.13
N VAL A 120 -7.21 -3.81 12.93
CA VAL A 120 -6.06 -4.54 13.45
C VAL A 120 -5.88 -4.30 14.94
N ASP A 121 -5.77 -5.37 15.71
CA ASP A 121 -5.56 -5.31 17.17
C ASP A 121 -4.08 -5.17 17.54
N ASP A 122 -3.18 -5.79 16.78
CA ASP A 122 -1.74 -5.77 17.03
C ASP A 122 -1.17 -4.35 16.87
N PRO A 123 -0.49 -3.81 17.90
CA PRO A 123 0.15 -2.50 17.84
C PRO A 123 1.18 -2.34 16.71
N LYS A 124 1.89 -3.40 16.30
CA LYS A 124 2.82 -3.34 15.17
C LYS A 124 2.06 -3.22 13.84
N ARG A 125 0.98 -3.98 13.68
CA ARG A 125 0.15 -3.90 12.47
C ARG A 125 -0.58 -2.56 12.37
N ARG A 126 -0.89 -1.89 13.49
CA ARG A 126 -1.38 -0.49 13.47
C ARG A 126 -0.38 0.47 12.83
N LEU A 127 0.93 0.22 12.97
CA LEU A 127 1.94 1.02 12.27
C LEU A 127 1.86 0.79 10.75
N ALA A 128 1.57 -0.43 10.29
CA ALA A 128 1.35 -0.71 8.87
C ALA A 128 0.14 0.05 8.32
N VAL A 129 -0.99 0.08 9.06
CA VAL A 129 -2.17 0.89 8.70
C VAL A 129 -1.82 2.36 8.54
N GLN A 130 -1.08 2.91 9.49
CA GLN A 130 -0.70 4.32 9.45
C GLN A 130 0.34 4.60 8.36
N ALA A 131 1.28 3.68 8.10
CA ALA A 131 2.25 3.80 7.02
C ALA A 131 1.57 3.82 5.64
N LEU A 132 0.57 2.96 5.43
CA LEU A 132 -0.25 2.98 4.21
C LEU A 132 -0.95 4.33 4.03
N ARG A 133 -1.67 4.80 5.05
CA ARG A 133 -2.42 6.07 5.00
C ARG A 133 -1.50 7.25 4.74
N LEU A 134 -0.39 7.34 5.47
CA LEU A 134 0.57 8.44 5.33
C LEU A 134 1.26 8.43 3.96
N ALA A 135 1.60 7.24 3.44
CA ALA A 135 2.19 7.10 2.11
C ALA A 135 1.22 7.52 0.99
N SER A 136 -0.06 7.14 1.11
CA SER A 136 -1.10 7.53 0.16
C SER A 136 -1.34 9.05 0.20
N GLU A 137 -1.46 9.65 1.38
CA GLU A 137 -1.67 11.10 1.53
C GLU A 137 -0.47 11.91 1.04
N TYR A 138 0.76 11.42 1.27
CA TYR A 138 1.96 12.04 0.71
C TYR A 138 1.97 12.00 -0.82
N ASP A 139 1.60 10.87 -1.44
CA ASP A 139 1.52 10.75 -2.90
C ASP A 139 0.42 11.65 -3.48
N ASP A 140 -0.72 11.73 -2.84
CA ASP A 140 -1.81 12.63 -3.23
C ASP A 140 -1.34 14.10 -3.21
N LEU A 141 -0.71 14.55 -2.14
CA LEU A 141 -0.19 15.91 -2.04
C LEU A 141 0.86 16.20 -3.11
N THR A 142 1.76 15.27 -3.38
CA THR A 142 2.91 15.53 -4.27
C THR A 142 2.60 15.25 -5.74
N ALA A 143 1.92 14.16 -6.06
CA ALA A 143 1.67 13.73 -7.44
C ALA A 143 0.36 14.27 -8.02
N ARG A 144 -0.70 14.41 -7.20
CA ARG A 144 -1.99 14.94 -7.64
C ARG A 144 -2.08 16.45 -7.45
N ASP A 145 -1.76 16.94 -6.25
CA ASP A 145 -1.91 18.34 -5.88
C ASP A 145 -0.68 19.17 -6.17
N ASN A 146 0.41 18.53 -6.65
CA ASN A 146 1.68 19.14 -7.05
C ASN A 146 2.35 19.99 -5.93
N VAL A 147 2.15 19.58 -4.67
CA VAL A 147 2.80 20.20 -3.51
C VAL A 147 4.27 19.78 -3.46
N PRO A 148 5.23 20.69 -3.26
CA PRO A 148 6.62 20.34 -3.04
C PRO A 148 6.78 19.34 -1.88
N GLY A 149 7.67 18.35 -2.04
CA GLY A 149 7.78 17.23 -1.10
C GLY A 149 8.12 17.63 0.33
N ASP A 150 8.93 18.68 0.51
CA ASP A 150 9.26 19.26 1.82
C ASP A 150 8.05 19.89 2.50
N LEU A 151 7.22 20.61 1.74
CA LEU A 151 5.98 21.21 2.23
C LEU A 151 4.91 20.14 2.51
N ALA A 152 4.86 19.07 1.71
CA ALA A 152 3.98 17.93 1.96
C ALA A 152 4.32 17.26 3.30
N VAL A 153 5.61 17.00 3.55
CA VAL A 153 6.07 16.43 4.84
C VAL A 153 5.75 17.36 6.00
N GLU A 154 5.95 18.67 5.86
CA GLU A 154 5.61 19.65 6.90
C GLU A 154 4.10 19.67 7.19
N SER A 155 3.26 19.62 6.15
CA SER A 155 1.81 19.52 6.29
C SER A 155 1.40 18.27 7.08
N LEU A 156 1.94 17.11 6.70
CA LEU A 156 1.64 15.82 7.35
C LEU A 156 2.14 15.79 8.81
N ARG A 157 3.29 16.38 9.09
CA ARG A 157 3.82 16.52 10.46
C ARG A 157 2.95 17.42 11.32
N SER A 158 2.36 18.46 10.72
CA SER A 158 1.49 19.42 11.42
C SER A 158 0.10 18.88 11.70
N ALA A 159 -0.24 17.69 11.17
CA ALA A 159 -1.48 17.02 11.50
C ALA A 159 -1.57 16.76 13.01
N PRO A 160 -2.77 16.77 13.60
CA PRO A 160 -2.93 16.51 15.03
C PRO A 160 -2.28 15.19 15.44
N SER A 161 -1.59 15.15 16.57
CA SER A 161 -0.81 13.98 17.05
C SER A 161 -1.62 12.69 17.25
N TYR A 162 -2.96 12.77 17.23
CA TYR A 162 -3.83 11.60 17.27
C TYR A 162 -4.08 10.98 15.88
N VAL A 163 -3.67 11.66 14.81
CA VAL A 163 -3.85 11.15 13.43
C VAL A 163 -2.75 10.16 13.08
N TYR A 164 -1.49 10.52 13.34
CA TYR A 164 -0.32 9.67 13.03
C TYR A 164 0.58 9.51 14.26
N ASP A 165 1.11 8.30 14.46
CA ASP A 165 2.19 8.03 15.40
C ASP A 165 3.47 8.72 14.88
N GLU A 166 4.17 9.42 15.78
CA GLU A 166 5.40 10.14 15.43
C GLU A 166 6.44 9.24 14.75
N ARG A 167 6.51 7.96 15.15
CA ARG A 167 7.41 6.98 14.51
C ARG A 167 7.14 6.81 13.02
N VAL A 168 5.88 6.88 12.60
CA VAL A 168 5.48 6.71 11.19
C VAL A 168 5.90 7.94 10.38
N VAL A 169 5.71 9.14 10.93
CA VAL A 169 6.17 10.39 10.31
C VAL A 169 7.70 10.42 10.16
N VAL A 170 8.43 10.01 11.20
CA VAL A 170 9.89 9.90 11.17
C VAL A 170 10.36 8.86 10.15
N ALA A 171 9.64 7.74 10.00
CA ALA A 171 9.95 6.73 9.00
C ALA A 171 9.81 7.30 7.58
N LEU A 172 8.73 8.02 7.29
CA LEU A 172 8.55 8.73 6.01
C LEU A 172 9.75 9.65 5.70
N GLU A 173 10.12 10.51 6.65
CA GLU A 173 11.23 11.45 6.46
C GLU A 173 12.56 10.77 6.19
N ARG A 174 12.85 9.65 6.87
CA ARG A 174 14.07 8.88 6.64
C ARG A 174 14.08 8.30 5.24
N VAL A 175 13.00 7.63 4.83
CA VAL A 175 12.87 7.05 3.49
C VAL A 175 13.07 8.11 2.40
N LEU A 176 12.45 9.28 2.54
CA LEU A 176 12.59 10.36 1.56
C LEU A 176 14.03 10.92 1.51
N ARG A 177 14.69 11.07 2.66
CA ARG A 177 16.09 11.51 2.74
C ARG A 177 17.04 10.52 2.08
N ASP A 178 16.84 9.23 2.32
CA ASP A 178 17.67 8.17 1.76
C ASP A 178 17.54 8.12 0.23
N ARG A 179 16.33 8.31 -0.32
CA ARG A 179 16.09 8.42 -1.77
C ARG A 179 16.83 9.59 -2.41
N ILE A 180 16.83 10.76 -1.77
CA ILE A 180 17.56 11.94 -2.26
C ILE A 180 19.07 11.68 -2.26
N SER A 181 19.56 10.95 -1.25
CA SER A 181 20.99 10.63 -1.12
C SER A 181 21.44 9.58 -2.14
N ALA A 182 20.58 8.61 -2.47
CA ALA A 182 20.85 7.55 -3.44
C ALA A 182 20.75 8.02 -4.92
N GLY A 183 20.02 9.09 -5.19
CA GLY A 183 19.86 9.68 -6.53
C GLY A 183 20.95 10.69 -6.92
N ARG A 184 21.94 10.91 -6.05
CA ARG A 184 23.12 11.75 -6.30
C ARG A 184 24.34 10.90 -6.65
#